data_308071f69893b0e5ef3389337dde1457
#
_entry.id   308071f69893b0e5ef3389337dde1457
#
_cell.length_a   1.000
_cell.length_b   1.000
_cell.length_c   1.000
_cell.angle_alpha   90.00
_cell.angle_beta   90.00
_cell.angle_gamma   90.00
#
_symmetry.space_group_name_H-M   'P 1'
#
loop_
_entity.id
_entity.type
_entity.pdbx_description
1 polymer ?
#
loop_
_entity_poly.entity_id
_entity_poly.type
_entity_poly.pdbx_seq_one_letter_code
_entity_poly.pdbx_strand_id
1 'polypeptide(L)'
;MSRGLGDVYKRQELISDIFATMETAQELATVSLRDQKRVHELMGKILGKELPESTTVLPPLYIDYGKPVTIGRGCFIQQCCTFFGRGGITIGNDVFIGPKVNLITINHDVNPDNRSATYGRPIVIEDKVWIGINSTVLPGVKIGYGAIIGAGSVVTKDVESMTIVAGNPARVIKKIEK
;
A
#
# COMPACT_ATOMS: atom_id res chain seq x y z
N MET A 1 -19.80 -27.46 -4.31
CA MET A 1 -20.24 -26.52 -5.35
C MET A 1 -19.15 -26.46 -6.41
N SER A 2 -19.43 -26.81 -7.64
CA SER A 2 -18.48 -26.72 -8.76
C SER A 2 -18.21 -25.24 -9.03
N ARG A 3 -16.96 -24.81 -8.88
CA ARG A 3 -16.53 -23.48 -9.34
C ARG A 3 -16.70 -23.46 -10.86
N GLY A 4 -17.46 -22.50 -11.39
CA GLY A 4 -17.70 -22.37 -12.83
C GLY A 4 -16.40 -22.07 -13.58
N LEU A 5 -16.31 -22.47 -14.84
CA LEU A 5 -15.14 -22.19 -15.71
C LEU A 5 -14.74 -20.71 -15.70
N GLY A 6 -15.67 -19.78 -15.62
CA GLY A 6 -15.41 -18.34 -15.53
C GLY A 6 -14.62 -17.92 -14.28
N ASP A 7 -14.80 -18.61 -13.14
CA ASP A 7 -14.05 -18.31 -11.91
C ASP A 7 -12.61 -18.82 -12.00
N VAL A 8 -12.38 -19.91 -12.72
CA VAL A 8 -11.05 -20.46 -12.96
C VAL A 8 -10.24 -19.54 -13.87
N TYR A 9 -10.84 -19.05 -14.97
CA TYR A 9 -10.19 -18.08 -15.88
C TYR A 9 -9.84 -16.77 -15.17
N LYS A 10 -10.76 -16.19 -14.42
CA LYS A 10 -10.51 -14.95 -13.64
C LYS A 10 -9.38 -15.14 -12.62
N ARG A 11 -9.28 -16.32 -12.01
CA ARG A 11 -8.20 -16.62 -11.08
C ARG A 11 -6.84 -16.75 -11.77
N GLN A 12 -6.80 -17.39 -12.95
CA GLN A 12 -5.57 -17.51 -13.74
C GLN A 12 -5.10 -16.14 -14.25
N GLU A 13 -6.01 -15.31 -14.73
CA GLU A 13 -5.72 -13.94 -15.15
C GLU A 13 -5.17 -13.10 -14.00
N LEU A 14 -5.78 -13.16 -12.81
CA LEU A 14 -5.29 -12.49 -11.62
C LEU A 14 -3.87 -12.94 -11.23
N ILE A 15 -3.58 -14.23 -11.29
CA ILE A 15 -2.25 -14.75 -10.98
C ILE A 15 -1.23 -14.25 -11.99
N SER A 16 -1.56 -14.23 -13.28
CA SER A 16 -0.70 -13.69 -14.33
C SER A 16 -0.40 -12.20 -14.09
N ASP A 17 -1.41 -11.41 -13.76
CA ASP A 17 -1.25 -9.98 -13.44
C ASP A 17 -0.37 -9.75 -12.20
N ILE A 18 -0.49 -10.60 -11.18
CA ILE A 18 0.36 -10.54 -9.98
C ILE A 18 1.82 -10.77 -10.36
N PHE A 19 2.12 -11.82 -11.12
CA PHE A 19 3.49 -12.09 -11.56
C PHE A 19 4.05 -10.95 -12.42
N ALA A 20 3.28 -10.44 -13.39
CA ALA A 20 3.69 -9.32 -14.22
C ALA A 20 3.97 -8.04 -13.38
N THR A 21 3.15 -7.80 -12.35
CA THR A 21 3.38 -6.70 -11.40
C THR A 21 4.70 -6.89 -10.64
N MET A 22 4.93 -8.10 -10.10
CA MET A 22 6.13 -8.39 -9.32
C MET A 22 7.40 -8.33 -10.18
N GLU A 23 7.37 -8.81 -11.43
CA GLU A 23 8.48 -8.69 -12.38
C GLU A 23 8.79 -7.23 -12.70
N THR A 24 7.76 -6.41 -12.96
CA THR A 24 7.94 -4.97 -13.17
C THR A 24 8.50 -4.27 -11.94
N ALA A 25 8.10 -4.70 -10.73
CA ALA A 25 8.66 -4.18 -9.48
C ALA A 25 10.13 -4.57 -9.28
N GLN A 26 10.56 -5.75 -9.74
CA GLN A 26 11.97 -6.14 -9.76
C GLN A 26 12.77 -5.24 -10.71
N GLU A 27 12.24 -4.93 -11.90
CA GLU A 27 12.87 -3.97 -12.83
C GLU A 27 12.97 -2.60 -12.15
N LEU A 28 11.88 -2.11 -11.52
CA LEU A 28 11.86 -0.84 -10.80
C LEU A 28 12.96 -0.78 -9.73
N ALA A 29 13.25 -1.88 -9.04
CA ALA A 29 14.27 -1.94 -7.98
C ALA A 29 15.69 -1.66 -8.49
N THR A 30 15.95 -1.78 -9.80
CA THR A 30 17.26 -1.53 -10.41
C THR A 30 17.41 -0.13 -10.99
N VAL A 31 16.34 0.68 -10.98
CA VAL A 31 16.34 2.03 -11.56
C VAL A 31 17.09 3.00 -10.65
N SER A 32 17.91 3.86 -11.26
CA SER A 32 18.56 4.96 -10.53
C SER A 32 17.55 5.87 -9.88
N LEU A 33 17.78 6.26 -8.62
CA LEU A 33 16.94 7.24 -7.89
C LEU A 33 16.81 8.59 -8.62
N ARG A 34 17.75 8.91 -9.51
CA ARG A 34 17.74 10.15 -10.31
C ARG A 34 16.88 10.04 -11.57
N ASP A 35 16.58 8.82 -12.02
CA ASP A 35 15.77 8.58 -13.22
C ASP A 35 14.28 8.47 -12.87
N GLN A 36 13.73 9.55 -12.37
CA GLN A 36 12.32 9.61 -11.97
C GLN A 36 11.37 9.40 -13.16
N LYS A 37 11.80 9.73 -14.39
CA LYS A 37 11.01 9.44 -15.59
C LYS A 37 10.79 7.93 -15.73
N ARG A 38 11.86 7.14 -15.61
CA ARG A 38 11.76 5.68 -15.68
C ARG A 38 10.96 5.11 -14.52
N VAL A 39 11.11 5.67 -13.32
CA VAL A 39 10.29 5.30 -12.16
C VAL A 39 8.80 5.50 -12.46
N HIS A 40 8.39 6.64 -13.01
CA HIS A 40 6.99 6.92 -13.34
C HIS A 40 6.45 5.98 -14.43
N GLU A 41 7.25 5.69 -15.47
CA GLU A 41 6.88 4.74 -16.52
C GLU A 41 6.57 3.34 -15.94
N LEU A 42 7.45 2.83 -15.08
CA LEU A 42 7.28 1.50 -14.45
C LEU A 42 6.14 1.50 -13.44
N MET A 43 6.03 2.54 -12.64
CA MET A 43 4.88 2.69 -11.73
C MET A 43 3.56 2.75 -12.49
N GLY A 44 3.51 3.43 -13.63
CA GLY A 44 2.35 3.45 -14.52
C GLY A 44 1.95 2.05 -14.99
N LYS A 45 2.92 1.22 -15.38
CA LYS A 45 2.70 -0.20 -15.74
C LYS A 45 2.16 -1.01 -14.55
N ILE A 46 2.77 -0.85 -13.38
CA ILE A 46 2.37 -1.52 -12.14
C ILE A 46 0.93 -1.16 -11.75
N LEU A 47 0.61 0.12 -11.78
CA LEU A 47 -0.70 0.62 -11.36
C LEU A 47 -1.79 0.45 -12.42
N GLY A 48 -1.43 0.24 -13.69
CA GLY A 48 -2.36 0.26 -14.82
C GLY A 48 -2.97 1.64 -15.10
N LYS A 49 -2.34 2.70 -14.60
CA LYS A 49 -2.72 4.11 -14.73
C LYS A 49 -1.52 5.00 -14.43
N GLU A 50 -1.57 6.25 -14.88
CA GLU A 50 -0.48 7.19 -14.65
C GLU A 50 -0.28 7.51 -13.16
N LEU A 51 0.99 7.57 -12.73
CA LEU A 51 1.38 8.15 -11.46
C LEU A 51 1.45 9.67 -11.63
N PRO A 52 0.83 10.49 -10.75
CA PRO A 52 0.93 11.95 -10.84
C PRO A 52 2.37 12.44 -10.85
N GLU A 53 2.73 13.33 -11.77
CA GLU A 53 4.11 13.84 -11.97
C GLU A 53 4.74 14.44 -10.69
N SER A 54 3.90 15.06 -9.83
CA SER A 54 4.35 15.64 -8.57
C SER A 54 4.61 14.62 -7.46
N THR A 55 4.33 13.32 -7.71
CA THR A 55 4.54 12.24 -6.73
C THR A 55 5.89 11.58 -6.98
N THR A 56 6.69 11.48 -5.92
CA THR A 56 8.01 10.84 -5.96
C THR A 56 7.96 9.48 -5.31
N VAL A 57 8.47 8.47 -6.01
CA VAL A 57 8.68 7.12 -5.47
C VAL A 57 10.17 6.82 -5.51
N LEU A 58 10.72 6.42 -4.38
CA LEU A 58 12.11 5.98 -4.29
C LEU A 58 12.17 4.44 -4.28
N PRO A 59 12.69 3.80 -5.33
CA PRO A 59 12.84 2.35 -5.37
C PRO A 59 13.89 1.85 -4.34
N PRO A 60 13.82 0.56 -3.94
CA PRO A 60 12.83 -0.42 -4.36
C PRO A 60 11.47 -0.25 -3.68
N LEU A 61 10.41 -0.57 -4.41
CA LEU A 61 9.05 -0.75 -3.89
C LEU A 61 8.62 -2.20 -4.15
N TYR A 62 8.21 -2.91 -3.10
CA TYR A 62 7.69 -4.27 -3.20
C TYR A 62 6.17 -4.21 -3.29
N ILE A 63 5.61 -4.71 -4.38
CA ILE A 63 4.18 -4.69 -4.62
C ILE A 63 3.74 -5.99 -5.31
N ASP A 64 2.68 -6.63 -4.77
CA ASP A 64 2.15 -7.88 -5.31
C ASP A 64 1.14 -7.64 -6.44
N TYR A 65 0.27 -6.63 -6.30
CA TYR A 65 -0.75 -6.31 -7.27
C TYR A 65 -1.09 -4.83 -7.26
N GLY A 66 -0.79 -4.13 -8.35
CA GLY A 66 -0.87 -2.68 -8.41
C GLY A 66 -2.19 -2.11 -8.93
N LYS A 67 -2.96 -2.84 -9.75
CA LYS A 67 -4.18 -2.31 -10.38
C LYS A 67 -5.20 -1.69 -9.41
N PRO A 68 -5.46 -2.26 -8.20
CA PRO A 68 -6.34 -1.66 -7.21
C PRO A 68 -5.68 -0.58 -6.33
N VAL A 69 -4.42 -0.23 -6.60
CA VAL A 69 -3.71 0.81 -5.85
C VAL A 69 -3.89 2.14 -6.54
N THR A 70 -4.25 3.18 -5.78
CA THR A 70 -4.34 4.56 -6.27
C THR A 70 -3.48 5.45 -5.38
N ILE A 71 -2.69 6.33 -6.01
CA ILE A 71 -1.77 7.24 -5.33
C ILE A 71 -2.07 8.66 -5.84
N GLY A 72 -2.29 9.57 -4.91
CA GLY A 72 -2.57 10.98 -5.19
C GLY A 72 -1.31 11.77 -5.59
N ARG A 73 -1.51 13.07 -5.81
CA ARG A 73 -0.45 14.02 -6.17
C ARG A 73 0.36 14.44 -4.94
N GLY A 74 1.60 14.90 -5.18
CA GLY A 74 2.46 15.48 -4.14
C GLY A 74 2.93 14.48 -3.08
N CYS A 75 2.75 13.17 -3.32
CA CYS A 75 3.17 12.15 -2.37
C CYS A 75 4.67 11.92 -2.43
N PHE A 76 5.25 11.51 -1.30
CA PHE A 76 6.62 11.06 -1.20
C PHE A 76 6.67 9.68 -0.56
N ILE A 77 6.97 8.66 -1.38
CA ILE A 77 7.04 7.26 -0.98
C ILE A 77 8.50 6.85 -0.98
N GLN A 78 9.00 6.54 0.20
CA GLN A 78 10.42 6.18 0.37
C GLN A 78 10.66 4.69 0.11
N GLN A 79 11.95 4.33 0.05
CA GLN A 79 12.43 3.03 -0.37
C GLN A 79 12.02 1.88 0.56
N CYS A 80 12.04 0.68 0.00
CA CYS A 80 11.76 -0.59 0.70
C CYS A 80 10.35 -0.70 1.28
N CYS A 81 9.40 0.12 0.83
CA CYS A 81 8.00 -0.05 1.20
C CYS A 81 7.42 -1.33 0.60
N THR A 82 6.45 -1.93 1.28
CA THR A 82 5.73 -3.13 0.82
C THR A 82 4.23 -2.84 0.73
N PHE A 83 3.66 -2.99 -0.48
CA PHE A 83 2.24 -2.81 -0.73
C PHE A 83 1.62 -4.14 -1.17
N PHE A 84 0.92 -4.83 -0.26
CA PHE A 84 0.06 -5.94 -0.63
C PHE A 84 -1.29 -5.39 -1.08
N GLY A 85 -1.38 -5.07 -2.40
CA GLY A 85 -2.42 -4.23 -2.97
C GLY A 85 -3.73 -4.91 -3.33
N ARG A 86 -3.83 -6.24 -3.29
CA ARG A 86 -4.99 -7.00 -3.79
C ARG A 86 -6.33 -6.61 -3.17
N GLY A 87 -6.36 -6.16 -1.92
CA GLY A 87 -7.56 -5.70 -1.25
C GLY A 87 -7.92 -4.23 -1.53
N GLY A 88 -7.07 -3.51 -2.28
CA GLY A 88 -7.20 -2.09 -2.59
C GLY A 88 -6.44 -1.19 -1.62
N ILE A 89 -5.67 -0.24 -2.15
CA ILE A 89 -5.00 0.81 -1.40
C ILE A 89 -5.32 2.15 -2.05
N THR A 90 -5.85 3.07 -1.27
CA THR A 90 -6.06 4.45 -1.70
C THR A 90 -5.18 5.36 -0.87
N ILE A 91 -4.28 6.08 -1.53
CA ILE A 91 -3.40 7.08 -0.94
C ILE A 91 -3.84 8.45 -1.49
N GLY A 92 -4.21 9.36 -0.60
CA GLY A 92 -4.61 10.73 -0.91
C GLY A 92 -3.44 11.60 -1.39
N ASN A 93 -3.63 12.90 -1.33
CA ASN A 93 -2.64 13.88 -1.77
C ASN A 93 -1.69 14.29 -0.66
N ASP A 94 -0.47 14.70 -1.02
CA ASP A 94 0.54 15.24 -0.10
C ASP A 94 0.86 14.27 1.07
N VAL A 95 0.80 12.96 0.82
CA VAL A 95 1.08 11.92 1.81
C VAL A 95 2.57 11.60 1.84
N PHE A 96 3.14 11.52 3.04
CA PHE A 96 4.53 11.10 3.26
C PHE A 96 4.58 9.69 3.84
N ILE A 97 5.22 8.78 3.13
CA ILE A 97 5.42 7.39 3.54
C ILE A 97 6.92 7.12 3.73
N GLY A 98 7.29 6.93 4.99
CA GLY A 98 8.67 6.62 5.37
C GLY A 98 9.15 5.26 4.84
N PRO A 99 10.47 5.01 4.86
CA PRO A 99 11.02 3.76 4.34
C PRO A 99 10.53 2.54 5.13
N LYS A 100 10.46 1.40 4.45
CA LYS A 100 10.03 0.11 5.04
C LYS A 100 8.61 0.11 5.61
N VAL A 101 7.74 1.01 5.18
CA VAL A 101 6.32 0.98 5.54
C VAL A 101 5.63 -0.18 4.82
N ASN A 102 4.79 -0.91 5.55
CA ASN A 102 4.02 -2.04 5.03
C ASN A 102 2.53 -1.69 5.03
N LEU A 103 1.91 -1.73 3.85
CA LEU A 103 0.46 -1.59 3.68
C LEU A 103 -0.10 -2.96 3.29
N ILE A 104 -0.75 -3.63 4.22
CA ILE A 104 -1.19 -5.02 4.06
C ILE A 104 -2.71 -5.04 3.95
N THR A 105 -3.24 -5.44 2.79
CA THR A 105 -4.69 -5.49 2.55
C THR A 105 -5.27 -6.90 2.61
N ILE A 106 -4.45 -7.93 2.82
CA ILE A 106 -4.83 -9.34 2.74
C ILE A 106 -4.58 -10.03 4.07
N ASN A 107 -5.53 -10.85 4.48
CA ASN A 107 -5.38 -11.85 5.54
C ASN A 107 -5.71 -13.24 5.02
N HIS A 108 -5.17 -14.26 5.67
CA HIS A 108 -5.58 -15.65 5.50
C HIS A 108 -6.68 -16.02 6.49
N ASP A 109 -7.39 -17.11 6.22
CA ASP A 109 -8.37 -17.64 7.16
C ASP A 109 -7.69 -18.05 8.48
N VAL A 110 -8.34 -17.76 9.60
CA VAL A 110 -7.86 -18.14 10.94
C VAL A 110 -7.97 -19.65 11.17
N ASN A 111 -8.90 -20.33 10.48
CA ASN A 111 -9.01 -21.78 10.51
C ASN A 111 -7.82 -22.42 9.76
N PRO A 112 -6.99 -23.23 10.44
CA PRO A 112 -5.83 -23.86 9.81
C PRO A 112 -6.19 -24.75 8.61
N ASP A 113 -7.35 -25.39 8.63
CA ASP A 113 -7.81 -26.27 7.54
C ASP A 113 -8.26 -25.48 6.30
N ASN A 114 -8.47 -24.17 6.42
CA ASN A 114 -8.86 -23.27 5.34
C ASN A 114 -7.85 -22.13 5.12
N ARG A 115 -6.62 -22.27 5.61
CA ARG A 115 -5.57 -21.25 5.58
C ARG A 115 -5.21 -20.76 4.17
N SER A 116 -5.50 -21.55 3.14
CA SER A 116 -5.32 -21.15 1.74
C SER A 116 -6.30 -20.08 1.27
N ALA A 117 -7.43 -19.91 1.94
CA ALA A 117 -8.37 -18.83 1.65
C ALA A 117 -7.80 -17.49 2.11
N THR A 118 -7.97 -16.45 1.26
CA THR A 118 -7.51 -15.10 1.52
C THR A 118 -8.67 -14.12 1.47
N TYR A 119 -8.65 -13.13 2.36
CA TYR A 119 -9.66 -12.08 2.46
C TYR A 119 -8.99 -10.72 2.34
N GLY A 120 -9.45 -9.91 1.37
CA GLY A 120 -8.98 -8.54 1.17
C GLY A 120 -9.88 -7.53 1.89
N ARG A 121 -9.27 -6.52 2.51
CA ARG A 121 -9.95 -5.31 3.00
C ARG A 121 -9.13 -4.09 2.61
N PRO A 122 -9.76 -3.05 2.03
CA PRO A 122 -9.02 -1.89 1.53
C PRO A 122 -8.40 -1.07 2.67
N ILE A 123 -7.25 -0.47 2.37
CA ILE A 123 -6.64 0.58 3.18
C ILE A 123 -6.93 1.92 2.52
N VAL A 124 -7.35 2.90 3.33
CA VAL A 124 -7.57 4.28 2.88
C VAL A 124 -6.70 5.23 3.70
N ILE A 125 -5.83 5.96 3.02
CA ILE A 125 -4.98 6.99 3.61
C ILE A 125 -5.43 8.33 3.03
N GLU A 126 -5.97 9.19 3.88
CA GLU A 126 -6.44 10.52 3.46
C GLU A 126 -5.26 11.48 3.22
N ASP A 127 -5.56 12.70 2.75
CA ASP A 127 -4.55 13.69 2.41
C ASP A 127 -3.69 14.10 3.61
N LYS A 128 -2.43 14.48 3.34
CA LYS A 128 -1.46 15.02 4.29
C LYS A 128 -1.10 14.11 5.47
N VAL A 129 -1.36 12.83 5.33
CA VAL A 129 -0.93 11.82 6.32
C VAL A 129 0.59 11.65 6.26
N TRP A 130 1.21 11.47 7.41
CA TRP A 130 2.60 11.07 7.52
C TRP A 130 2.73 9.73 8.23
N ILE A 131 3.31 8.74 7.55
CA ILE A 131 3.58 7.41 8.09
C ILE A 131 5.08 7.26 8.33
N GLY A 132 5.45 7.11 9.60
CA GLY A 132 6.84 6.94 10.03
C GLY A 132 7.45 5.63 9.56
N ILE A 133 8.80 5.61 9.48
CA ILE A 133 9.60 4.45 9.06
C ILE A 133 9.16 3.14 9.74
N ASN A 134 9.17 2.04 8.98
CA ASN A 134 8.94 0.67 9.47
C ASN A 134 7.59 0.45 10.17
N SER A 135 6.58 1.28 9.84
CA SER A 135 5.21 1.08 10.34
C SER A 135 4.46 0.08 9.46
N THR A 136 3.50 -0.61 10.05
CA THR A 136 2.62 -1.57 9.36
C THR A 136 1.17 -1.16 9.53
N VAL A 137 0.43 -1.05 8.44
CA VAL A 137 -1.01 -0.78 8.42
C VAL A 137 -1.74 -2.05 8.03
N LEU A 138 -2.68 -2.50 8.86
CA LEU A 138 -3.41 -3.75 8.68
C LEU A 138 -4.65 -3.60 7.79
N PRO A 139 -5.20 -4.72 7.27
CA PRO A 139 -6.32 -4.71 6.34
C PRO A 139 -7.57 -4.02 6.90
N GLY A 140 -8.14 -3.13 6.10
CA GLY A 140 -9.39 -2.43 6.42
C GLY A 140 -9.22 -1.13 7.19
N VAL A 141 -8.00 -0.71 7.49
CA VAL A 141 -7.72 0.52 8.25
C VAL A 141 -7.90 1.75 7.38
N LYS A 142 -8.57 2.76 7.95
CA LYS A 142 -8.63 4.12 7.43
C LYS A 142 -7.77 5.04 8.29
N ILE A 143 -6.89 5.83 7.65
CA ILE A 143 -6.06 6.85 8.30
C ILE A 143 -6.57 8.22 7.86
N GLY A 144 -7.10 8.98 8.82
CA GLY A 144 -7.75 10.27 8.58
C GLY A 144 -6.77 11.39 8.22
N TYR A 145 -7.30 12.45 7.64
CA TYR A 145 -6.58 13.63 7.15
C TYR A 145 -5.55 14.15 8.17
N GLY A 146 -4.33 14.38 7.71
CA GLY A 146 -3.26 14.98 8.50
C GLY A 146 -2.82 14.17 9.71
N ALA A 147 -3.22 12.91 9.83
CA ALA A 147 -2.77 12.05 10.92
C ALA A 147 -1.29 11.68 10.78
N ILE A 148 -0.64 11.37 11.89
CA ILE A 148 0.75 10.93 11.95
C ILE A 148 0.82 9.56 12.60
N ILE A 149 1.48 8.63 11.91
CA ILE A 149 1.81 7.30 12.43
C ILE A 149 3.27 7.31 12.86
N GLY A 150 3.52 7.13 14.16
CA GLY A 150 4.88 7.06 14.70
C GLY A 150 5.65 5.87 14.14
N ALA A 151 6.98 6.01 14.04
CA ALA A 151 7.86 4.98 13.51
C ALA A 151 7.69 3.63 14.23
N GLY A 152 7.78 2.52 13.48
CA GLY A 152 7.69 1.15 14.02
C GLY A 152 6.30 0.75 14.54
N SER A 153 5.26 1.51 14.22
CA SER A 153 3.90 1.26 14.72
C SER A 153 3.18 0.16 13.94
N VAL A 154 2.28 -0.56 14.61
CA VAL A 154 1.34 -1.49 13.98
C VAL A 154 -0.08 -0.94 14.13
N VAL A 155 -0.63 -0.40 13.03
CA VAL A 155 -1.95 0.23 13.00
C VAL A 155 -3.01 -0.84 12.75
N THR A 156 -3.80 -1.14 13.77
CA THR A 156 -4.80 -2.21 13.77
C THR A 156 -6.24 -1.71 13.73
N LYS A 157 -6.45 -0.39 13.84
CA LYS A 157 -7.76 0.27 13.86
C LYS A 157 -7.65 1.61 13.13
N ASP A 158 -8.79 2.16 12.75
CA ASP A 158 -8.86 3.48 12.13
C ASP A 158 -8.21 4.54 13.00
N VAL A 159 -7.60 5.52 12.34
CA VAL A 159 -6.95 6.67 12.95
C VAL A 159 -7.73 7.92 12.60
N GLU A 160 -8.17 8.67 13.59
CA GLU A 160 -8.89 9.91 13.37
C GLU A 160 -7.99 10.99 12.73
N SER A 161 -8.61 11.91 12.01
CA SER A 161 -7.92 13.06 11.43
C SER A 161 -7.18 13.86 12.50
N MET A 162 -6.05 14.46 12.11
CA MET A 162 -5.24 15.33 12.99
C MET A 162 -4.87 14.64 14.32
N THR A 163 -4.50 13.36 14.25
CA THR A 163 -4.15 12.56 15.43
C THR A 163 -2.77 11.91 15.25
N ILE A 164 -1.96 11.91 16.29
CA ILE A 164 -0.71 11.17 16.35
C ILE A 164 -0.97 9.85 17.06
N VAL A 165 -0.65 8.74 16.41
CA VAL A 165 -0.67 7.40 17.00
C VAL A 165 0.71 6.75 16.94
N ALA A 166 1.05 5.90 17.91
CA ALA A 166 2.29 5.15 17.91
C ALA A 166 2.17 3.84 18.71
N GLY A 167 3.12 2.92 18.47
CA GLY A 167 3.28 1.68 19.21
C GLY A 167 2.74 0.43 18.50
N ASN A 168 2.86 -0.72 19.16
CA ASN A 168 2.36 -2.02 18.69
C ASN A 168 1.52 -2.70 19.80
N PRO A 169 0.18 -2.73 19.67
CA PRO A 169 -0.60 -2.05 18.64
C PRO A 169 -0.61 -0.51 18.85
N ALA A 170 -0.76 0.24 17.75
CA ALA A 170 -0.77 1.70 17.79
C ALA A 170 -1.90 2.24 18.68
N ARG A 171 -1.58 3.26 19.48
CA ARG A 171 -2.52 3.97 20.36
C ARG A 171 -2.37 5.47 20.16
N VAL A 172 -3.43 6.20 20.44
CA VAL A 172 -3.42 7.66 20.39
C VAL A 172 -2.40 8.21 21.37
N ILE A 173 -1.52 9.06 20.89
CA ILE A 173 -0.56 9.84 21.69
C ILE A 173 -1.13 11.20 22.01
N LYS A 174 -1.60 11.93 20.96
CA LYS A 174 -2.25 13.23 21.12
C LYS A 174 -2.97 13.67 19.85
N LYS A 175 -3.82 14.67 19.96
CA LYS A 175 -4.36 15.44 18.84
C LYS A 175 -3.34 16.47 18.36
N ILE A 176 -3.37 16.78 17.07
CA ILE A 176 -2.58 17.85 16.45
C ILE A 176 -3.43 19.12 16.52
N GLU A 177 -2.97 20.11 17.25
CA GLU A 177 -3.57 21.45 17.28
C GLU A 177 -3.12 22.22 16.02
N LYS A 178 -4.01 23.08 15.51
CA LYS A 178 -3.73 23.97 14.37
C LYS A 178 -3.08 25.25 14.86
#